data_58dd32b15ff50249e0ee4179869fde76
#
_entry.id   58dd32b15ff50249e0ee4179869fde76
#
_cell.length_a   1.000
_cell.length_b   1.000
_cell.length_c   1.000
_cell.angle_alpha   90.00
_cell.angle_beta   90.00
_cell.angle_gamma   90.00
#
_symmetry.space_group_name_H-M   'P 1'
#
loop_
_entity.id
_entity.type
_entity.pdbx_description
1 polymer ?
#
loop_
_entity_poly.entity_id
_entity_poly.type
_entity_poly.pdbx_seq_one_letter_code
_entity_poly.pdbx_strand_id
1 'polypeptide(L)'
;MLGNYSYHEIFRKTIVAFGTLFNNIELRRQDEVMKVPLAYGPKDKFLARLDQVPDPTNKRVQITLPRIGFEISGVAYDPTRKVAPTQKIKMANTSTKNKSLFMPVPYNISFELAIISKNQDDGLQILEQILPVFQPVSYTHLTLP
;
A
#
# COMPACT_ATOMS: atom_id res chain seq x y z
N MET A 1 17.84 -25.92 -2.84
CA MET A 1 17.50 -25.89 -4.28
C MET A 1 17.08 -24.46 -4.65
N LEU A 2 18.01 -23.65 -5.06
CA LEU A 2 17.81 -22.28 -5.50
C LEU A 2 18.06 -22.20 -7.02
N GLY A 3 17.34 -22.94 -7.82
CA GLY A 3 17.61 -23.03 -9.25
C GLY A 3 16.47 -22.69 -10.20
N ASN A 4 15.25 -22.56 -9.71
CA ASN A 4 14.13 -22.22 -10.56
C ASN A 4 13.68 -20.79 -10.27
N TYR A 5 13.68 -19.95 -11.29
CA TYR A 5 13.09 -18.62 -11.24
C TYR A 5 11.60 -18.74 -10.89
N SER A 6 11.23 -18.22 -9.72
CA SER A 6 9.85 -18.24 -9.20
C SER A 6 9.46 -16.82 -8.78
N TYR A 7 8.89 -16.07 -9.71
CA TYR A 7 8.43 -14.71 -9.47
C TYR A 7 6.94 -14.60 -9.80
N HIS A 8 6.11 -14.37 -8.78
CA HIS A 8 4.65 -14.31 -8.90
C HIS A 8 4.08 -12.91 -8.69
N GLU A 9 4.93 -11.90 -8.64
CA GLU A 9 4.55 -10.48 -8.42
C GLU A 9 3.72 -10.22 -7.14
N ILE A 10 3.85 -11.06 -6.12
CA ILE A 10 3.03 -10.98 -4.91
C ILE A 10 3.24 -9.61 -4.23
N PHE A 11 4.49 -9.22 -3.99
CA PHE A 11 4.78 -7.92 -3.36
C PHE A 11 4.26 -6.75 -4.19
N ARG A 12 4.43 -6.79 -5.50
CA ARG A 12 3.94 -5.75 -6.39
C ARG A 12 2.42 -5.63 -6.32
N LYS A 13 1.70 -6.75 -6.37
CA LYS A 13 0.25 -6.78 -6.22
C LYS A 13 -0.21 -6.27 -4.86
N THR A 14 0.52 -6.63 -3.80
CA THR A 14 0.23 -6.15 -2.43
C THR A 14 0.42 -4.64 -2.31
N ILE A 15 1.48 -4.08 -2.89
CA ILE A 15 1.72 -2.62 -2.92
C ILE A 15 0.58 -1.92 -3.67
N VAL A 16 0.18 -2.42 -4.83
CA VAL A 16 -0.92 -1.84 -5.60
C VAL A 16 -2.24 -1.93 -4.82
N ALA A 17 -2.55 -3.08 -4.23
CA ALA A 17 -3.75 -3.28 -3.43
C ALA A 17 -3.80 -2.33 -2.22
N PHE A 18 -2.68 -2.16 -1.51
CA PHE A 18 -2.58 -1.20 -0.40
C PHE A 18 -2.78 0.24 -0.89
N GLY A 19 -2.14 0.62 -1.99
CA GLY A 19 -2.28 1.96 -2.57
C GLY A 19 -3.71 2.29 -3.00
N THR A 20 -4.49 1.31 -3.48
CA THR A 20 -5.88 1.55 -3.89
C THR A 20 -6.78 1.99 -2.73
N LEU A 21 -6.46 1.62 -1.48
CA LEU A 21 -7.22 2.01 -0.30
C LEU A 21 -7.20 3.54 -0.08
N PHE A 22 -6.14 4.21 -0.50
CA PHE A 22 -5.90 5.64 -0.23
C PHE A 22 -5.93 6.50 -1.50
N ASN A 23 -6.36 5.96 -2.62
CA ASN A 23 -6.29 6.65 -3.91
C ASN A 23 -7.34 7.78 -4.08
N ASN A 24 -8.36 7.82 -3.22
CA ASN A 24 -9.48 8.76 -3.33
C ASN A 24 -9.52 9.80 -2.20
N ILE A 25 -8.38 10.10 -1.59
CA ILE A 25 -8.29 11.11 -0.54
C ILE A 25 -8.29 12.49 -1.20
N GLU A 26 -9.21 13.34 -0.75
CA GLU A 26 -9.39 14.70 -1.23
C GLU A 26 -9.21 15.71 -0.09
N LEU A 27 -8.55 16.81 -0.39
CA LEU A 27 -8.44 17.97 0.49
C LEU A 27 -9.40 19.03 0.04
N ARG A 28 -10.22 19.54 0.95
CA ARG A 28 -11.15 20.65 0.70
C ARG A 28 -10.67 21.91 1.42
N ARG A 29 -10.38 22.93 0.63
CA ARG A 29 -10.08 24.28 1.10
C ARG A 29 -11.18 25.18 0.56
N GLN A 30 -11.76 26.02 1.38
CA GLN A 30 -12.83 27.01 1.13
C GLN A 30 -13.54 26.93 -0.24
N ASP A 31 -12.83 27.05 -1.36
CA ASP A 31 -13.35 27.03 -2.73
C ASP A 31 -12.67 25.99 -3.65
N GLU A 32 -11.70 25.23 -3.15
CA GLU A 32 -10.93 24.29 -3.97
C GLU A 32 -10.98 22.87 -3.39
N VAL A 33 -11.30 21.91 -4.27
CA VAL A 33 -11.17 20.48 -3.96
C VAL A 33 -9.93 19.95 -4.68
N MET A 34 -8.96 19.48 -3.92
CA MET A 34 -7.70 18.97 -4.46
C MET A 34 -7.57 17.47 -4.13
N LYS A 35 -7.32 16.65 -5.13
CA LYS A 35 -6.97 15.24 -4.92
C LYS A 35 -5.53 15.15 -4.41
N VAL A 36 -5.33 14.40 -3.30
CA VAL A 36 -4.01 14.21 -2.70
C VAL A 36 -3.26 13.12 -3.47
N PRO A 37 -2.10 13.43 -4.07
CA PRO A 37 -1.31 12.42 -4.79
C PRO A 37 -0.70 11.40 -3.84
N LEU A 38 -0.82 10.13 -4.21
CA LEU A 38 -0.26 8.99 -3.51
C LEU A 38 0.95 8.46 -4.29
N ALA A 39 2.04 8.14 -3.60
CA ALA A 39 3.22 7.56 -4.23
C ALA A 39 3.88 6.49 -3.35
N TYR A 40 4.36 5.41 -3.99
CA TYR A 40 5.18 4.40 -3.33
C TYR A 40 6.64 4.82 -3.31
N GLY A 41 7.24 4.83 -2.13
CA GLY A 41 8.65 5.11 -1.92
C GLY A 41 8.97 5.60 -0.51
N PRO A 42 10.23 5.53 -0.10
CA PRO A 42 10.66 5.95 1.22
C PRO A 42 10.44 7.45 1.45
N LYS A 43 9.99 7.78 2.66
CA LYS A 43 9.72 9.18 3.05
C LYS A 43 10.93 10.09 2.88
N ASP A 44 12.11 9.57 3.16
CA ASP A 44 13.38 10.34 3.04
C ASP A 44 13.63 10.82 1.61
N LYS A 45 13.23 10.03 0.62
CA LYS A 45 13.32 10.41 -0.78
C LYS A 45 12.41 11.60 -1.13
N PHE A 46 11.24 11.66 -0.50
CA PHE A 46 10.31 12.79 -0.68
C PHE A 46 10.84 14.05 0.03
N LEU A 47 11.36 13.90 1.24
CA LEU A 47 11.98 15.00 2.00
C LEU A 47 13.21 15.55 1.29
N ALA A 48 14.11 14.70 0.84
CA ALA A 48 15.30 15.11 0.08
C ALA A 48 14.95 15.87 -1.22
N ARG A 49 13.80 15.59 -1.83
CA ARG A 49 13.33 16.35 -2.99
C ARG A 49 12.73 17.71 -2.63
N LEU A 50 12.21 17.86 -1.40
CA LEU A 50 11.73 19.17 -0.92
C LEU A 50 12.89 20.11 -0.60
N ASP A 51 14.01 19.55 -0.10
CA ASP A 51 15.22 20.33 0.23
C ASP A 51 16.03 20.73 -1.01
N GLN A 52 15.76 20.12 -2.17
CA GLN A 52 16.44 20.50 -3.41
C GLN A 52 15.97 21.87 -3.90
N VAL A 53 16.90 22.83 -3.94
CA VAL A 53 16.67 24.15 -4.52
C VAL A 53 16.24 24.00 -5.99
N PRO A 54 15.17 24.68 -6.44
CA PRO A 54 14.77 24.66 -7.84
C PRO A 54 15.91 25.20 -8.71
N ASP A 55 16.49 24.37 -9.54
CA ASP A 55 17.45 24.80 -10.54
C ASP A 55 16.69 25.26 -11.80
N PRO A 56 16.75 26.54 -12.18
CA PRO A 56 16.02 27.07 -13.34
C PRO A 56 16.48 26.46 -14.67
N THR A 57 17.65 25.86 -14.70
CA THR A 57 18.22 25.24 -15.92
C THR A 57 17.78 23.79 -16.10
N ASN A 58 17.47 23.08 -15.01
CA ASN A 58 16.95 21.73 -15.02
C ASN A 58 15.49 21.77 -14.62
N LYS A 59 14.59 21.38 -15.50
CA LYS A 59 13.13 21.19 -15.24
C LYS A 59 12.90 20.09 -14.19
N ARG A 60 13.48 20.22 -13.00
CA ARG A 60 13.18 19.33 -11.87
C ARG A 60 11.81 19.71 -11.33
N VAL A 61 10.87 18.84 -11.54
CA VAL A 61 9.48 19.00 -11.09
C VAL A 61 9.49 19.11 -9.57
N GLN A 62 9.07 20.27 -9.05
CA GLN A 62 8.80 20.44 -7.64
C GLN A 62 7.73 19.44 -7.21
N ILE A 63 7.93 18.82 -6.06
CA ILE A 63 6.92 17.95 -5.47
C ILE A 63 5.75 18.83 -5.01
N THR A 64 4.57 18.54 -5.54
CA THR A 64 3.33 19.17 -5.05
C THR A 64 2.99 18.64 -3.66
N LEU A 65 2.69 19.56 -2.75
CA LEU A 65 2.16 19.26 -1.42
C LEU A 65 0.70 19.71 -1.34
N PRO A 66 -0.15 19.04 -0.58
CA PRO A 66 0.10 17.86 0.25
C PRO A 66 0.25 16.57 -0.56
N ARG A 67 0.90 15.56 0.02
CA ARG A 67 1.18 14.26 -0.61
C ARG A 67 1.18 13.15 0.43
N ILE A 68 0.79 11.97 -0.01
CA ILE A 68 0.91 10.75 0.78
C ILE A 68 2.00 9.87 0.16
N GLY A 69 2.96 9.47 0.99
CA GLY A 69 3.96 8.46 0.66
C GLY A 69 3.70 7.18 1.43
N PHE A 70 4.01 6.02 0.87
CA PHE A 70 3.98 4.78 1.61
C PHE A 70 5.08 3.83 1.14
N GLU A 71 5.55 3.00 2.07
CA GLU A 71 6.58 2.00 1.79
C GLU A 71 6.39 0.75 2.63
N ILE A 72 7.01 -0.36 2.22
CA ILE A 72 7.09 -1.55 3.05
C ILE A 72 8.19 -1.32 4.08
N SER A 73 7.83 -1.30 5.37
CA SER A 73 8.75 -1.15 6.49
C SER A 73 9.28 -2.48 7.01
N GLY A 74 8.56 -3.58 6.78
CA GLY A 74 9.00 -4.90 7.23
C GLY A 74 8.22 -6.05 6.62
N VAL A 75 8.87 -7.21 6.60
CA VAL A 75 8.27 -8.49 6.23
C VAL A 75 8.66 -9.51 7.29
N ALA A 76 7.69 -10.05 8.01
CA ALA A 76 7.90 -11.00 9.09
C ALA A 76 7.08 -12.28 8.86
N TYR A 77 7.68 -13.42 9.16
CA TYR A 77 6.97 -14.70 9.16
C TYR A 77 5.94 -14.74 10.30
N ASP A 78 4.74 -15.24 10.04
CA ASP A 78 3.70 -15.38 11.04
C ASP A 78 3.63 -16.83 11.57
N PRO A 79 4.19 -17.10 12.76
CA PRO A 79 4.18 -18.43 13.34
C PRO A 79 2.78 -18.86 13.82
N THR A 80 1.88 -17.93 14.09
CA THR A 80 0.54 -18.22 14.63
C THR A 80 -0.38 -18.86 13.57
N ARG A 81 -0.17 -18.52 12.31
CA ARG A 81 -0.91 -19.07 11.15
C ARG A 81 -0.14 -20.15 10.40
N LYS A 82 0.91 -20.71 11.03
CA LYS A 82 1.72 -21.76 10.44
C LYS A 82 0.88 -23.02 10.19
N VAL A 83 0.93 -23.51 8.97
CA VAL A 83 0.33 -24.78 8.56
C VAL A 83 1.42 -25.82 8.36
N ALA A 84 1.10 -27.11 8.52
CA ALA A 84 2.08 -28.18 8.31
C ALA A 84 2.66 -28.10 6.88
N PRO A 85 4.00 -28.22 6.72
CA PRO A 85 4.66 -28.07 5.42
C PRO A 85 4.20 -29.09 4.36
N THR A 86 3.67 -30.21 4.81
CA THR A 86 3.17 -31.32 3.97
C THR A 86 1.70 -31.17 3.59
N GLN A 87 1.01 -30.17 4.16
CA GLN A 87 -0.42 -29.96 3.88
C GLN A 87 -0.61 -29.43 2.46
N LYS A 88 -1.54 -30.07 1.72
CA LYS A 88 -1.86 -29.71 0.34
C LYS A 88 -3.34 -29.39 0.20
N ILE A 89 -3.65 -28.38 -0.60
CA ILE A 89 -5.00 -28.08 -1.04
C ILE A 89 -5.23 -28.87 -2.33
N LYS A 90 -6.32 -29.64 -2.35
CA LYS A 90 -6.80 -30.29 -3.58
C LYS A 90 -7.69 -29.28 -4.32
N MET A 91 -7.27 -28.90 -5.51
CA MET A 91 -8.12 -28.10 -6.39
C MET A 91 -8.97 -29.06 -7.24
N ALA A 92 -10.28 -28.96 -7.10
CA ALA A 92 -11.21 -29.60 -8.03
C ALA A 92 -11.06 -28.92 -9.40
N ASN A 93 -10.53 -29.63 -10.37
CA ASN A 93 -10.49 -29.16 -11.74
C ASN A 93 -11.44 -30.04 -12.57
N THR A 94 -12.18 -29.42 -13.49
CA THR A 94 -13.12 -30.08 -14.40
C THR A 94 -12.45 -31.05 -15.39
N SER A 95 -11.13 -31.07 -15.46
CA SER A 95 -10.35 -32.05 -16.22
C SER A 95 -9.79 -33.12 -15.29
N THR A 96 -9.72 -34.32 -15.78
CA THR A 96 -9.35 -35.62 -15.16
C THR A 96 -8.04 -35.65 -14.33
N LYS A 97 -7.37 -34.50 -14.06
CA LYS A 97 -6.14 -34.39 -13.29
C LYS A 97 -6.34 -33.58 -12.03
N ASN A 98 -6.33 -34.23 -10.88
CA ASN A 98 -6.28 -33.57 -9.58
C ASN A 98 -4.97 -32.79 -9.43
N LYS A 99 -5.04 -31.44 -9.41
CA LYS A 99 -3.91 -30.60 -9.05
C LYS A 99 -3.88 -30.41 -7.53
N SER A 100 -2.78 -30.77 -6.91
CA SER A 100 -2.53 -30.47 -5.49
C SER A 100 -1.53 -29.32 -5.39
N LEU A 101 -1.87 -28.29 -4.62
CA LEU A 101 -1.00 -27.16 -4.30
C LEU A 101 -0.57 -27.28 -2.83
N PHE A 102 0.70 -26.97 -2.55
CA PHE A 102 1.14 -26.80 -1.16
C PHE A 102 0.47 -25.57 -0.54
N MET A 103 0.21 -25.64 0.76
CA MET A 103 -0.33 -24.50 1.48
C MET A 103 0.63 -23.31 1.43
N PRO A 104 0.13 -22.08 1.23
CA PRO A 104 0.97 -20.90 1.22
C PRO A 104 1.54 -20.62 2.61
N VAL A 105 2.76 -20.09 2.64
CA VAL A 105 3.42 -19.68 3.87
C VAL A 105 2.90 -18.30 4.29
N PRO A 106 2.43 -18.11 5.55
CA PRO A 106 1.92 -16.84 6.02
C PRO A 106 3.05 -15.87 6.37
N TYR A 107 2.97 -14.65 5.83
CA TYR A 107 3.84 -13.53 6.16
C TYR A 107 3.00 -12.30 6.50
N ASN A 108 3.45 -11.54 7.48
CA ASN A 108 2.95 -10.22 7.80
C ASN A 108 3.80 -9.18 7.07
N ILE A 109 3.16 -8.31 6.31
CA ILE A 109 3.82 -7.21 5.61
C ILE A 109 3.39 -5.93 6.31
N SER A 110 4.36 -5.22 6.86
CA SER A 110 4.15 -3.93 7.52
C SER A 110 4.34 -2.80 6.52
N PHE A 111 3.39 -1.88 6.47
CA PHE A 111 3.50 -0.67 5.68
C PHE A 111 3.65 0.54 6.59
N GLU A 112 4.51 1.45 6.21
CA GLU A 112 4.61 2.79 6.77
C GLU A 112 3.95 3.76 5.79
N LEU A 113 3.04 4.61 6.30
CA LEU A 113 2.34 5.61 5.53
C LEU A 113 2.71 6.98 6.09
N ALA A 114 3.27 7.85 5.25
CA ALA A 114 3.71 9.19 5.58
C ALA A 114 2.83 10.24 4.90
N ILE A 115 2.25 11.14 5.69
CA ILE A 115 1.52 12.31 5.20
C ILE A 115 2.48 13.50 5.22
N ILE A 116 2.72 14.10 4.07
CA ILE A 116 3.60 15.25 3.91
C ILE A 116 2.73 16.44 3.50
N SER A 117 2.60 17.42 4.38
CA SER A 117 1.80 18.63 4.15
C SER A 117 2.58 19.88 4.54
N LYS A 118 2.20 21.01 3.96
CA LYS A 118 2.73 22.33 4.31
C LYS A 118 2.08 22.88 5.57
N ASN A 119 0.78 22.65 5.71
CA ASN A 119 -0.04 23.13 6.82
C ASN A 119 -0.47 21.93 7.68
N GLN A 120 -0.54 22.15 9.00
CA GLN A 120 -0.99 21.12 9.94
C GLN A 120 -2.44 20.73 9.70
N ASP A 121 -3.29 21.70 9.38
CA ASP A 121 -4.72 21.51 9.13
C ASP A 121 -4.98 20.56 7.95
N ASP A 122 -4.24 20.73 6.85
CA ASP A 122 -4.29 19.82 5.70
C ASP A 122 -3.90 18.38 6.10
N GLY A 123 -2.87 18.25 6.95
CA GLY A 123 -2.42 16.94 7.45
C GLY A 123 -3.47 16.24 8.30
N LEU A 124 -4.17 16.99 9.18
CA LEU A 124 -5.24 16.46 10.02
C LEU A 124 -6.46 16.05 9.18
N GLN A 125 -6.84 16.84 8.20
CA GLN A 125 -7.95 16.53 7.30
C GLN A 125 -7.69 15.23 6.49
N ILE A 126 -6.45 15.02 6.06
CA ILE A 126 -6.03 13.78 5.38
C ILE A 126 -6.06 12.60 6.37
N LEU A 127 -5.55 12.80 7.58
CA LEU A 127 -5.49 11.76 8.61
C LEU A 127 -6.90 11.26 8.99
N GLU A 128 -7.86 12.19 9.18
CA GLU A 128 -9.25 11.85 9.49
C GLU A 128 -9.93 11.00 8.40
N GLN A 129 -9.52 11.16 7.14
CA GLN A 129 -10.02 10.31 6.04
C GLN A 129 -9.37 8.93 6.00
N ILE A 130 -8.12 8.81 6.50
CA ILE A 130 -7.37 7.54 6.50
C ILE A 130 -7.80 6.65 7.65
N LEU A 131 -8.00 7.18 8.84
CA LEU A 131 -8.30 6.40 10.05
C LEU A 131 -9.50 5.46 9.92
N PRO A 132 -10.64 5.85 9.33
CA PRO A 132 -11.79 4.96 9.15
C PRO A 132 -11.50 3.74 8.28
N VAL A 133 -10.55 3.83 7.35
CA VAL A 133 -10.18 2.72 6.46
C VAL A 133 -9.63 1.53 7.26
N PHE A 134 -9.00 1.79 8.40
CA PHE A 134 -8.44 0.76 9.28
C PHE A 134 -9.43 0.23 10.32
N GLN A 135 -10.64 0.76 10.39
CA GLN A 135 -11.67 0.28 11.31
C GLN A 135 -12.47 -0.86 10.67
N PRO A 136 -12.58 -2.04 11.32
CA PRO A 136 -13.32 -3.18 10.77
C PRO A 136 -14.79 -2.88 10.44
N VAL A 137 -15.39 -1.93 11.17
CA VAL A 137 -16.81 -1.54 11.03
C VAL A 137 -17.10 -0.79 9.72
N SER A 138 -16.13 -0.09 9.14
CA SER A 138 -16.35 0.64 7.89
C SER A 138 -16.50 -0.28 6.69
N TYR A 139 -15.97 -1.50 6.74
CA TYR A 139 -16.12 -2.48 5.67
C TYR A 139 -17.49 -3.17 5.66
N THR A 140 -18.13 -3.31 6.80
CA THR A 140 -19.46 -3.92 6.88
C THR A 140 -20.57 -2.99 6.35
N HIS A 141 -20.35 -1.68 6.35
CA HIS A 141 -21.28 -0.70 5.80
C HIS A 141 -21.22 -0.56 4.27
N LEU A 142 -20.09 -0.91 3.66
CA LEU A 142 -19.89 -0.80 2.20
C LEU A 142 -20.35 -2.05 1.43
N THR A 143 -20.68 -3.15 2.13
CA THR A 143 -21.04 -4.43 1.51
C THR A 143 -22.52 -4.77 1.59
N LEU A 144 -23.36 -3.90 2.13
CA LEU A 144 -24.82 -4.09 2.14
C LEU A 144 -25.46 -3.26 1.02
N PRO A 145 -26.12 -3.90 0.04
CA PRO A 145 -26.89 -3.23 -0.99
C PRO A 145 -28.10 -2.51 -0.40
#